data_a8a46294c09d7b58c34b6ac793ac527c
#
_entry.id   a8a46294c09d7b58c34b6ac793ac527c
#
_cell.length_a   1.000
_cell.length_b   1.000
_cell.length_c   1.000
_cell.angle_alpha   90.00
_cell.angle_beta   90.00
_cell.angle_gamma   90.00
#
_symmetry.space_group_name_H-M   'P 1'
#
loop_
_entity.id
_entity.type
_entity.pdbx_description
1 polymer ?
#
loop_
_entity_poly.entity_id
_entity_poly.type
_entity_poly.pdbx_seq_one_letter_code
_entity_poly.pdbx_strand_id
1 'polypeptide(L)'
;TLNRPISIALALMKSAMINGGVLKAGISSGNFADVSGMWPQVIRDNRVEGTSTLRLGGGIMTLFPVMGNALINAHKAASSAGSGPHLVVDNRIKNLFPNSLTNIDQNDQVFYLDWVESGTEVCTNILETLGYGNLASDQIKVKLKKYIQENKLPSEWVANALKYLKNG
;
A
#
# COMPACT_ATOMS: atom_id res chain seq x y z
N THR A 1 12.92 6.38 -10.90
CA THR A 1 13.18 5.32 -9.91
C THR A 1 11.93 5.04 -9.09
N LEU A 2 11.74 3.78 -8.65
CA LEU A 2 10.61 3.36 -7.80
C LEU A 2 10.80 3.69 -6.31
N ASN A 3 11.88 4.34 -5.91
CA ASN A 3 12.18 4.61 -4.50
C ASN A 3 11.03 5.35 -3.78
N ARG A 4 10.50 6.41 -4.35
CA ARG A 4 9.44 7.20 -3.72
C ARG A 4 8.14 6.43 -3.50
N PRO A 5 7.53 5.82 -4.53
CA PRO A 5 6.28 5.08 -4.34
C PRO A 5 6.46 3.87 -3.41
N ILE A 6 7.59 3.17 -3.46
CA ILE A 6 7.88 2.08 -2.55
C ILE A 6 8.01 2.59 -1.12
N SER A 7 8.76 3.67 -0.87
CA SER A 7 8.93 4.26 0.47
C SER A 7 7.60 4.67 1.09
N ILE A 8 6.70 5.28 0.30
CA ILE A 8 5.36 5.66 0.75
C ILE A 8 4.55 4.41 1.10
N ALA A 9 4.56 3.39 0.24
CA ALA A 9 3.82 2.15 0.47
C ALA A 9 4.34 1.41 1.72
N LEU A 10 5.66 1.33 1.92
CA LEU A 10 6.29 0.77 3.13
C LEU A 10 5.83 1.51 4.38
N ALA A 11 5.89 2.84 4.38
CA ALA A 11 5.49 3.66 5.52
C ALA A 11 3.99 3.45 5.86
N LEU A 12 3.12 3.43 4.84
CA LEU A 12 1.69 3.17 5.02
C LEU A 12 1.42 1.78 5.60
N MET A 13 2.06 0.74 5.08
CA MET A 13 1.86 -0.64 5.57
C MET A 13 2.35 -0.80 7.00
N LYS A 14 3.54 -0.28 7.32
CA LYS A 14 4.11 -0.32 8.67
C LYS A 14 3.26 0.48 9.66
N SER A 15 2.85 1.69 9.29
CA SER A 15 1.95 2.53 10.10
C SER A 15 0.62 1.83 10.38
N ALA A 16 -0.02 1.25 9.35
CA ALA A 16 -1.25 0.50 9.52
C ALA A 16 -1.07 -0.66 10.50
N MET A 17 0.01 -1.44 10.35
CA MET A 17 0.29 -2.60 11.23
C MET A 17 0.47 -2.19 12.69
N ILE A 18 1.18 -1.11 12.96
CA ILE A 18 1.36 -0.59 14.33
C ILE A 18 0.02 -0.19 14.94
N ASN A 19 -0.90 0.35 14.15
CA ASN A 19 -2.25 0.74 14.58
C ASN A 19 -3.26 -0.43 14.54
N GLY A 20 -2.81 -1.67 14.37
CA GLY A 20 -3.68 -2.84 14.39
C GLY A 20 -4.45 -3.10 13.09
N GLY A 21 -4.07 -2.44 12.00
CA GLY A 21 -4.62 -2.65 10.66
C GLY A 21 -3.64 -3.37 9.74
N VAL A 22 -4.16 -3.89 8.64
CA VAL A 22 -3.35 -4.53 7.59
C VAL A 22 -3.71 -3.94 6.25
N LEU A 23 -2.69 -3.66 5.44
CA LEU A 23 -2.85 -3.16 4.10
C LEU A 23 -2.29 -4.15 3.07
N LYS A 24 -2.81 -4.03 1.87
CA LYS A 24 -2.27 -4.61 0.65
C LYS A 24 -2.03 -3.49 -0.34
N ALA A 25 -0.87 -3.46 -0.96
CA ALA A 25 -0.50 -2.41 -1.90
C ALA A 25 0.06 -2.98 -3.20
N GLY A 26 -0.32 -2.36 -4.31
CA GLY A 26 0.24 -2.65 -5.64
C GLY A 26 0.88 -1.41 -6.23
N ILE A 27 2.05 -1.56 -6.80
CA ILE A 27 2.78 -0.50 -7.49
C ILE A 27 2.90 -0.86 -8.97
N SER A 28 2.51 0.07 -9.81
CA SER A 28 2.63 -0.07 -11.26
C SER A 28 2.90 1.29 -11.92
N SER A 29 3.02 1.30 -13.23
CA SER A 29 3.16 2.50 -14.04
C SER A 29 2.08 2.61 -15.09
N GLY A 30 1.91 3.81 -15.60
CA GLY A 30 0.96 4.11 -16.68
C GLY A 30 0.63 5.58 -16.74
N ASN A 31 -0.30 5.93 -17.62
CA ASN A 31 -0.81 7.27 -17.73
C ASN A 31 -1.66 7.61 -16.50
N PHE A 32 -1.59 8.87 -16.10
CA PHE A 32 -2.30 9.43 -14.95
C PHE A 32 -2.80 10.82 -15.32
N ALA A 33 -4.06 11.09 -15.04
CA ALA A 33 -4.66 12.40 -15.25
C ALA A 33 -5.53 12.78 -14.05
N ASP A 34 -5.40 14.04 -13.63
CA ASP A 34 -6.35 14.66 -12.71
C ASP A 34 -7.57 15.09 -13.51
N VAL A 35 -8.73 14.55 -13.16
CA VAL A 35 -10.02 14.86 -13.79
C VAL A 35 -10.93 15.74 -12.91
N SER A 36 -10.41 16.31 -11.84
CA SER A 36 -11.20 17.19 -10.95
C SER A 36 -11.85 18.36 -11.68
N GLY A 37 -11.19 18.87 -12.73
CA GLY A 37 -11.73 19.92 -13.59
C GLY A 37 -12.95 19.53 -14.44
N MET A 38 -13.19 18.22 -14.61
CA MET A 38 -14.31 17.68 -15.38
C MET A 38 -15.55 17.38 -14.52
N TRP A 39 -15.49 17.62 -13.22
CA TRP A 39 -16.63 17.33 -12.35
C TRP A 39 -17.82 18.23 -12.68
N PRO A 40 -19.05 17.66 -12.74
CA PRO A 40 -20.28 18.44 -12.85
C PRO A 40 -20.37 19.52 -11.76
N GLN A 41 -21.05 20.63 -12.07
CA GLN A 41 -21.17 21.74 -11.13
C GLN A 41 -21.77 21.30 -9.80
N VAL A 42 -22.80 20.45 -9.83
CA VAL A 42 -23.46 19.90 -8.64
C VAL A 42 -22.48 19.19 -7.70
N ILE A 43 -21.47 18.51 -8.24
CA ILE A 43 -20.41 17.86 -7.47
C ILE A 43 -19.50 18.89 -6.81
N ARG A 44 -19.11 19.94 -7.56
CA ARG A 44 -18.24 21.01 -7.05
C ARG A 44 -18.91 21.79 -5.92
N ASP A 45 -20.21 22.07 -6.05
CA ASP A 45 -20.98 22.86 -5.08
C ASP A 45 -21.23 22.10 -3.75
N ASN A 46 -21.29 20.77 -3.79
CA ASN A 46 -21.52 19.92 -2.62
C ASN A 46 -20.23 19.39 -1.98
N ARG A 47 -19.06 19.80 -2.49
CA ARG A 47 -17.77 19.40 -1.96
C ARG A 47 -17.44 20.14 -0.67
N VAL A 48 -16.91 19.43 0.33
CA VAL A 48 -16.34 20.08 1.51
C VAL A 48 -15.08 20.81 1.09
N GLU A 49 -15.03 22.12 1.37
CA GLU A 49 -13.95 23.01 0.95
C GLU A 49 -12.57 22.43 1.32
N GLY A 50 -11.61 22.52 0.40
CA GLY A 50 -10.25 22.00 0.59
C GLY A 50 -10.10 20.48 0.59
N THR A 51 -11.18 19.72 0.37
CA THR A 51 -11.15 18.25 0.39
C THR A 51 -11.68 17.62 -0.89
N SER A 52 -11.48 16.32 -1.07
CA SER A 52 -12.13 15.50 -2.12
C SER A 52 -13.40 14.80 -1.61
N THR A 53 -14.04 15.36 -0.59
CA THR A 53 -15.19 14.75 0.09
C THR A 53 -16.48 15.45 -0.30
N LEU A 54 -17.51 14.68 -0.60
CA LEU A 54 -18.88 15.15 -0.84
C LEU A 54 -19.80 14.77 0.31
N ARG A 55 -20.73 15.65 0.62
CA ARG A 55 -21.87 15.32 1.49
C ARG A 55 -23.02 14.80 0.63
N LEU A 56 -23.51 13.62 0.94
CA LEU A 56 -24.63 12.97 0.26
C LEU A 56 -25.70 12.60 1.29
N GLY A 57 -26.66 13.51 1.50
CA GLY A 57 -27.70 13.30 2.48
C GLY A 57 -27.10 13.01 3.87
N GLY A 58 -27.33 11.82 4.43
CA GLY A 58 -26.77 11.38 5.72
C GLY A 58 -25.38 10.76 5.65
N GLY A 59 -24.70 10.77 4.49
CA GLY A 59 -23.41 10.12 4.28
C GLY A 59 -22.33 11.03 3.73
N ILE A 60 -21.12 10.49 3.68
CA ILE A 60 -19.94 11.15 3.11
C ILE A 60 -19.37 10.22 2.03
N MET A 61 -19.05 10.78 0.86
CA MET A 61 -18.35 10.09 -0.22
C MET A 61 -17.04 10.79 -0.52
N THR A 62 -15.95 10.04 -0.59
CA THR A 62 -14.66 10.58 -1.05
C THR A 62 -14.51 10.31 -2.55
N LEU A 63 -14.21 11.34 -3.30
CA LEU A 63 -13.91 11.25 -4.74
C LEU A 63 -12.40 11.25 -4.96
N PHE A 64 -11.94 10.31 -5.76
CA PHE A 64 -10.58 10.32 -6.28
C PHE A 64 -10.61 10.92 -7.70
N PRO A 65 -10.17 12.17 -7.88
CA PRO A 65 -10.25 12.85 -9.16
C PRO A 65 -9.13 12.40 -10.12
N VAL A 66 -8.90 11.11 -10.18
CA VAL A 66 -7.80 10.55 -10.95
C VAL A 66 -8.30 9.47 -11.90
N MET A 67 -7.85 9.54 -13.12
CA MET A 67 -8.07 8.51 -14.15
C MET A 67 -6.75 8.11 -14.79
N GLY A 68 -6.71 6.90 -15.31
CA GLY A 68 -5.56 6.41 -16.07
C GLY A 68 -5.25 4.94 -15.83
N ASN A 69 -4.49 4.37 -16.73
CA ASN A 69 -4.09 2.96 -16.64
C ASN A 69 -3.10 2.71 -15.50
N ALA A 70 -2.41 3.73 -14.97
CA ALA A 70 -1.56 3.56 -13.80
C ALA A 70 -2.36 3.00 -12.60
N LEU A 71 -3.53 3.58 -12.30
CA LEU A 71 -4.40 3.12 -11.22
C LEU A 71 -4.96 1.71 -11.49
N ILE A 72 -5.43 1.46 -12.71
CA ILE A 72 -5.95 0.16 -13.13
C ILE A 72 -4.86 -0.91 -13.02
N ASN A 73 -3.66 -0.61 -13.48
CA ASN A 73 -2.52 -1.53 -13.45
C ASN A 73 -2.08 -1.82 -12.01
N ALA A 74 -2.03 -0.82 -11.13
CA ALA A 74 -1.71 -1.00 -9.72
C ALA A 74 -2.76 -1.86 -9.01
N HIS A 75 -4.05 -1.63 -9.30
CA HIS A 75 -5.13 -2.47 -8.79
C HIS A 75 -5.02 -3.92 -9.28
N LYS A 76 -4.75 -4.14 -10.58
CA LYS A 76 -4.54 -5.49 -11.14
C LYS A 76 -3.34 -6.17 -10.49
N ALA A 77 -2.21 -5.46 -10.30
CA ALA A 77 -1.04 -5.99 -9.60
C ALA A 77 -1.39 -6.42 -8.17
N ALA A 78 -2.07 -5.57 -7.41
CA ALA A 78 -2.53 -5.94 -6.08
C ALA A 78 -3.49 -7.13 -6.07
N SER A 79 -4.41 -7.21 -7.03
CA SER A 79 -5.38 -8.31 -7.13
C SER A 79 -4.72 -9.64 -7.49
N SER A 80 -3.70 -9.64 -8.37
CA SER A 80 -2.97 -10.85 -8.77
C SER A 80 -2.10 -11.46 -7.66
N ALA A 81 -1.85 -10.72 -6.60
CA ALA A 81 -1.06 -11.18 -5.46
C ALA A 81 -1.77 -12.18 -4.53
N GLY A 82 -3.04 -12.51 -4.78
CA GLY A 82 -3.81 -13.37 -3.89
C GLY A 82 -4.18 -12.70 -2.56
N SER A 83 -4.57 -13.47 -1.58
CA SER A 83 -4.97 -13.01 -0.25
C SER A 83 -3.75 -12.80 0.66
N GLY A 84 -3.70 -11.70 1.42
CA GLY A 84 -2.60 -11.45 2.36
C GLY A 84 -2.11 -10.00 2.42
N PRO A 85 -1.19 -9.70 3.35
CA PRO A 85 -0.61 -8.36 3.54
C PRO A 85 0.56 -8.13 2.57
N HIS A 86 0.25 -8.02 1.29
CA HIS A 86 1.27 -7.95 0.25
C HIS A 86 1.61 -6.53 -0.18
N LEU A 87 2.90 -6.24 -0.33
CA LEU A 87 3.39 -5.15 -1.15
C LEU A 87 3.96 -5.75 -2.43
N VAL A 88 3.31 -5.46 -3.55
CA VAL A 88 3.70 -6.00 -4.84
C VAL A 88 4.02 -4.92 -5.85
N VAL A 89 4.94 -5.23 -6.73
CA VAL A 89 5.32 -4.38 -7.85
C VAL A 89 5.12 -5.14 -9.15
N ASP A 90 4.51 -4.48 -10.11
CA ASP A 90 4.25 -5.01 -11.45
C ASP A 90 5.57 -5.38 -12.16
N ASN A 91 5.65 -6.59 -12.69
CA ASN A 91 6.85 -7.09 -13.38
C ASN A 91 7.28 -6.23 -14.58
N ARG A 92 6.35 -5.48 -15.19
CA ARG A 92 6.66 -4.58 -16.31
C ARG A 92 7.60 -3.43 -15.94
N ILE A 93 7.69 -3.10 -14.65
CA ILE A 93 8.56 -2.02 -14.14
C ILE A 93 9.68 -2.55 -13.25
N LYS A 94 9.95 -3.86 -13.31
CA LYS A 94 11.00 -4.51 -12.50
C LYS A 94 12.39 -3.90 -12.70
N ASN A 95 12.70 -3.44 -13.90
CA ASN A 95 13.98 -2.79 -14.22
C ASN A 95 14.21 -1.45 -13.49
N LEU A 96 13.15 -0.87 -12.90
CA LEU A 96 13.22 0.36 -12.11
C LEU A 96 13.33 0.07 -10.60
N PHE A 97 13.35 -1.21 -10.22
CA PHE A 97 13.38 -1.63 -8.82
C PHE A 97 14.76 -1.37 -8.20
N PRO A 98 14.82 -0.79 -7.00
CA PRO A 98 16.07 -0.56 -6.31
C PRO A 98 16.73 -1.87 -5.86
N ASN A 99 18.01 -2.04 -6.18
CA ASN A 99 18.78 -3.23 -5.79
C ASN A 99 18.94 -3.41 -4.28
N SER A 100 18.68 -2.36 -3.49
CA SER A 100 18.78 -2.37 -2.03
C SER A 100 17.59 -3.00 -1.32
N LEU A 101 16.52 -3.34 -2.04
CA LEU A 101 15.30 -3.88 -1.46
C LEU A 101 15.19 -5.39 -1.75
N THR A 102 14.65 -6.12 -0.79
CA THR A 102 14.53 -7.57 -0.87
C THR A 102 13.22 -8.00 -1.50
N ASN A 103 13.31 -8.82 -2.54
CA ASN A 103 12.19 -9.56 -3.12
C ASN A 103 12.09 -10.92 -2.42
N ILE A 104 10.91 -11.29 -1.92
CA ILE A 104 10.67 -12.56 -1.23
C ILE A 104 9.99 -13.63 -2.07
N ASP A 105 9.30 -13.23 -3.14
CA ASP A 105 8.55 -14.13 -4.02
C ASP A 105 8.23 -13.43 -5.33
N GLN A 106 7.90 -14.18 -6.38
CA GLN A 106 7.42 -13.62 -7.65
C GLN A 106 6.48 -14.59 -8.36
N ASN A 107 5.59 -14.04 -9.16
CA ASN A 107 4.82 -14.77 -10.16
C ASN A 107 4.94 -14.08 -11.53
N ASP A 108 4.19 -14.53 -12.54
CA ASP A 108 4.29 -14.00 -13.91
C ASP A 108 3.91 -12.51 -14.01
N GLN A 109 3.15 -11.98 -13.07
CA GLN A 109 2.60 -10.62 -13.12
C GLN A 109 3.28 -9.65 -12.17
N VAL A 110 3.69 -10.11 -10.99
CA VAL A 110 4.22 -9.27 -9.91
C VAL A 110 5.36 -9.92 -9.17
N PHE A 111 6.19 -9.11 -8.55
CA PHE A 111 7.11 -9.54 -7.52
C PHE A 111 6.73 -8.94 -6.17
N TYR A 112 6.99 -9.70 -5.10
CA TYR A 112 6.59 -9.41 -3.73
C TYR A 112 7.76 -8.82 -2.96
N LEU A 113 7.56 -7.64 -2.42
CA LEU A 113 8.55 -6.98 -1.59
C LEU A 113 8.43 -7.43 -0.13
N ASP A 114 9.55 -7.68 0.53
CA ASP A 114 9.56 -7.86 1.97
C ASP A 114 9.33 -6.51 2.66
N TRP A 115 8.07 -6.16 2.87
CA TRP A 115 7.69 -4.89 3.46
C TRP A 115 7.98 -4.83 4.98
N VAL A 116 8.19 -5.98 5.63
CA VAL A 116 8.54 -6.05 7.05
C VAL A 116 10.01 -5.69 7.24
N GLU A 117 10.90 -6.36 6.50
CA GLU A 117 12.35 -6.12 6.61
C GLU A 117 12.82 -4.91 5.80
N SER A 118 12.18 -4.62 4.67
CA SER A 118 12.60 -3.51 3.83
C SER A 118 12.42 -2.16 4.50
N GLY A 119 13.41 -1.31 4.35
CA GLY A 119 13.39 0.08 4.78
C GLY A 119 14.11 0.96 3.78
N THR A 120 13.75 2.22 3.75
CA THR A 120 14.43 3.28 3.00
C THR A 120 14.51 4.51 3.89
N GLU A 121 15.49 5.37 3.67
CA GLU A 121 15.59 6.64 4.41
C GLU A 121 14.28 7.46 4.33
N VAL A 122 13.66 7.53 3.15
CA VAL A 122 12.39 8.24 2.97
C VAL A 122 11.25 7.59 3.78
N CYS A 123 11.20 6.26 3.84
CA CYS A 123 10.23 5.56 4.68
C CYS A 123 10.43 5.90 6.17
N THR A 124 11.67 5.88 6.64
CA THR A 124 12.01 6.23 8.03
C THR A 124 11.59 7.66 8.35
N ASN A 125 11.93 8.62 7.50
CA ASN A 125 11.56 10.04 7.69
C ASN A 125 10.02 10.24 7.73
N ILE A 126 9.27 9.50 6.91
CA ILE A 126 7.80 9.54 6.97
C ILE A 126 7.30 9.00 8.32
N LEU A 127 7.81 7.86 8.78
CA LEU A 127 7.40 7.25 10.04
C LEU A 127 7.75 8.12 11.25
N GLU A 128 8.91 8.76 11.24
CA GLU A 128 9.33 9.73 12.28
C GLU A 128 8.39 10.94 12.30
N THR A 129 8.03 11.49 11.13
CA THR A 129 7.08 12.60 11.02
C THR A 129 5.70 12.24 11.56
N LEU A 130 5.29 10.97 11.41
CA LEU A 130 4.05 10.44 11.96
C LEU A 130 4.14 10.08 13.46
N GLY A 131 5.29 10.28 14.10
CA GLY A 131 5.49 10.03 15.52
C GLY A 131 5.81 8.57 15.89
N TYR A 132 6.10 7.69 14.90
CA TYR A 132 6.43 6.29 15.18
C TYR A 132 7.92 6.05 15.45
N GLY A 133 8.78 7.03 15.21
CA GLY A 133 10.22 6.88 15.34
C GLY A 133 10.81 5.84 14.38
N ASN A 134 11.94 5.26 14.77
CA ASN A 134 12.58 4.19 14.00
C ASN A 134 11.91 2.83 14.35
N LEU A 135 10.97 2.41 13.52
CA LEU A 135 10.28 1.12 13.68
C LEU A 135 11.20 -0.02 13.25
N ALA A 136 11.68 -0.80 14.22
CA ALA A 136 12.40 -2.03 13.95
C ALA A 136 11.49 -3.11 13.35
N SER A 137 12.05 -3.95 12.46
CA SER A 137 11.34 -5.08 11.84
C SER A 137 10.71 -6.02 12.87
N ASP A 138 11.40 -6.26 13.98
CA ASP A 138 10.89 -7.12 15.06
C ASP A 138 9.58 -6.61 15.67
N GLN A 139 9.43 -5.30 15.81
CA GLN A 139 8.19 -4.70 16.31
C GLN A 139 7.03 -4.97 15.34
N ILE A 140 7.28 -4.86 14.04
CA ILE A 140 6.31 -5.17 12.99
C ILE A 140 5.96 -6.66 13.00
N LYS A 141 6.97 -7.56 13.12
CA LYS A 141 6.76 -9.02 13.23
C LYS A 141 5.90 -9.39 14.42
N VAL A 142 6.17 -8.80 15.59
CA VAL A 142 5.36 -9.04 16.81
C VAL A 142 3.90 -8.63 16.59
N LYS A 143 3.67 -7.45 15.99
CA LYS A 143 2.32 -6.97 15.68
C LYS A 143 1.61 -7.85 14.65
N LEU A 144 2.30 -8.29 13.60
CA LEU A 144 1.74 -9.17 12.59
C LEU A 144 1.38 -10.56 13.17
N LYS A 145 2.25 -11.14 14.02
CA LYS A 145 1.94 -12.39 14.74
C LYS A 145 0.70 -12.25 15.61
N LYS A 146 0.62 -11.17 16.38
CA LYS A 146 -0.53 -10.87 17.23
C LYS A 146 -1.81 -10.74 16.38
N TYR A 147 -1.76 -9.99 15.28
CA TYR A 147 -2.89 -9.83 14.37
C TYR A 147 -3.40 -11.17 13.82
N ILE A 148 -2.50 -12.07 13.43
CA ILE A 148 -2.84 -13.42 12.95
C ILE A 148 -3.56 -14.24 14.04
N GLN A 149 -3.11 -14.13 15.30
CA GLN A 149 -3.68 -14.88 16.43
C GLN A 149 -5.06 -14.37 16.87
N GLU A 150 -5.27 -13.05 16.81
CA GLU A 150 -6.48 -12.40 17.31
C GLU A 150 -7.63 -12.37 16.29
N ASN A 151 -7.35 -12.64 15.01
CA ASN A 151 -8.34 -12.55 13.95
C ASN A 151 -8.60 -13.93 13.31
N LYS A 152 -9.87 -14.18 12.97
CA LYS A 152 -10.28 -15.37 12.22
C LYS A 152 -9.99 -15.16 10.74
N LEU A 153 -8.74 -15.42 10.32
CA LEU A 153 -8.27 -15.19 8.97
C LEU A 153 -8.37 -16.46 8.12
N PRO A 154 -8.61 -16.34 6.80
CA PRO A 154 -8.53 -17.47 5.88
C PRO A 154 -7.13 -18.12 5.91
N SER A 155 -7.07 -19.43 5.75
CA SER A 155 -5.80 -20.20 5.78
C SER A 155 -4.77 -19.71 4.74
N GLU A 156 -5.22 -19.38 3.53
CA GLU A 156 -4.38 -18.79 2.49
C GLU A 156 -3.77 -17.46 2.94
N TRP A 157 -4.57 -16.60 3.56
CA TRP A 157 -4.10 -15.31 4.07
C TRP A 157 -3.00 -15.51 5.11
N VAL A 158 -3.22 -16.43 6.05
CA VAL A 158 -2.23 -16.77 7.11
C VAL A 158 -0.95 -17.32 6.49
N ALA A 159 -1.05 -18.26 5.55
CA ALA A 159 0.10 -18.84 4.87
C ALA A 159 0.96 -17.77 4.17
N ASN A 160 0.31 -16.82 3.52
CA ASN A 160 0.98 -15.72 2.85
C ASN A 160 1.59 -14.71 3.84
N ALA A 161 0.93 -14.41 4.95
CA ALA A 161 1.48 -13.54 5.99
C ALA A 161 2.72 -14.14 6.68
N LEU A 162 2.73 -15.45 6.87
CA LEU A 162 3.87 -16.17 7.47
C LEU A 162 5.15 -16.09 6.64
N LYS A 163 5.10 -15.81 5.33
CA LYS A 163 6.28 -15.59 4.50
C LYS A 163 7.12 -14.41 5.02
N TYR A 164 6.47 -13.36 5.51
CA TYR A 164 7.10 -12.15 6.07
C TYR A 164 7.68 -12.33 7.49
N LEU A 165 7.40 -13.47 8.13
CA LEU A 165 7.89 -13.77 9.47
C LEU A 165 9.09 -14.73 9.46
N LYS A 166 9.40 -15.36 8.32
CA LYS A 166 10.44 -16.38 8.19
C LYS A 166 11.84 -15.82 7.94
N ASN A 167 11.92 -14.58 7.45
CA ASN A 167 13.19 -13.94 7.11
C ASN A 167 13.71 -13.19 8.35
N GLY A 168 14.43 -13.92 9.20
CA GLY A 168 15.04 -13.38 10.42
C GLY A 168 15.72 -14.48 11.23
#